data_36696e26e81a5fd21b975feb6e60e38c
#
_entry.id   36696e26e81a5fd21b975feb6e60e38c
#
_cell.length_a   1.000
_cell.length_b   1.000
_cell.length_c   1.000
_cell.angle_alpha   90.00
_cell.angle_beta   90.00
_cell.angle_gamma   90.00
#
_symmetry.space_group_name_H-M   'P 1'
#
loop_
_entity.id
_entity.type
_entity.pdbx_description
1 polymer ?
#
loop_
_entity_poly.entity_id
_entity_poly.type
_entity_poly.pdbx_seq_one_letter_code
_entity_poly.pdbx_strand_id
1 'polypeptide(L)' 'MTLQAHLDALKERHAALETRIADEDQRPKPDTETLTRLKIEKLHVKEEMERLRAQTE' A
#
# COMPACT_ATOMS: atom_id res chain seq x y z
N MET A 1 -1.65 11.83 17.25
CA MET A 1 -0.79 10.87 16.53
C MET A 1 0.44 11.58 16.01
N THR A 2 1.61 11.02 16.23
CA THR A 2 2.84 11.62 15.73
C THR A 2 3.02 11.33 14.23
N LEU A 3 3.84 12.14 13.57
CA LEU A 3 4.15 11.93 12.17
C LEU A 3 4.78 10.54 11.96
N GLN A 4 5.66 10.13 12.87
CA GLN A 4 6.29 8.80 12.80
C GLN A 4 5.27 7.67 12.93
N ALA A 5 4.33 7.80 13.85
CA ALA A 5 3.28 6.79 14.02
C ALA A 5 2.39 6.70 12.77
N HIS A 6 2.08 7.84 12.16
CA HIS A 6 1.32 7.86 10.92
C HIS A 6 2.09 7.18 9.78
N LEU A 7 3.38 7.48 9.67
CA LEU A 7 4.23 6.87 8.65
C LEU A 7 4.32 5.36 8.85
N ASP A 8 4.46 4.90 10.10
CA ASP A 8 4.52 3.47 10.41
C ASP A 8 3.22 2.76 10.04
N ALA A 9 2.08 3.39 10.30
CA ALA A 9 0.79 2.84 9.93
C ALA A 9 0.67 2.70 8.41
N LEU A 10 1.16 3.67 7.65
CA LEU A 10 1.17 3.60 6.19
C LEU A 10 2.08 2.50 5.68
N LYS A 11 3.23 2.31 6.31
CA LYS A 11 4.14 1.22 5.95
C LYS A 11 3.49 -0.14 6.16
N GLU A 12 2.79 -0.32 7.26
CA GLU A 12 2.06 -1.56 7.54
C GLU A 12 0.97 -1.80 6.50
N ARG A 13 0.22 -0.76 6.15
CA ARG A 13 -0.82 -0.86 5.14
C ARG A 13 -0.22 -1.21 3.78
N HIS A 14 0.90 -0.61 3.43
CA HIS A 14 1.60 -0.89 2.19
C HIS A 14 2.01 -2.37 2.12
N ALA A 15 2.59 -2.89 3.20
CA ALA A 15 3.00 -4.29 3.27
C ALA A 15 1.80 -5.24 3.18
N ALA A 16 0.70 -4.91 3.84
CA ALA A 16 -0.52 -5.70 3.78
C ALA A 16 -1.09 -5.75 2.37
N LEU A 17 -1.06 -4.62 1.66
CA LEU A 17 -1.52 -4.56 0.27
C LEU A 17 -0.64 -5.39 -0.65
N GLU A 18 0.68 -5.37 -0.45
CA GLU A 18 1.59 -6.20 -1.23
C GLU A 18 1.29 -7.68 -1.04
N THR A 19 1.03 -8.10 0.21
CA THR A 19 0.66 -9.49 0.50
C THR A 19 -0.63 -9.87 -0.20
N ARG A 20 -1.64 -9.01 -0.15
CA ARG A 20 -2.92 -9.28 -0.79
C ARG A 20 -2.79 -9.35 -2.31
N ILE A 21 -1.97 -8.50 -2.90
CA ILE A 21 -1.70 -8.53 -4.35
C ILE A 21 -1.05 -9.85 -4.71
N ALA A 22 -0.04 -10.29 -3.95
CA ALA A 22 0.64 -11.55 -4.20
C ALA A 22 -0.31 -12.73 -4.10
N ASP A 23 -1.16 -12.75 -3.07
CA ASP A 23 -2.15 -13.81 -2.88
C ASP A 23 -3.13 -13.88 -4.04
N GLU A 24 -3.63 -12.74 -4.49
CA GLU A 24 -4.56 -12.70 -5.61
C GLU A 24 -3.91 -13.14 -6.91
N ASP A 25 -2.66 -12.73 -7.12
CA ASP A 25 -1.90 -13.05 -8.32
C ASP A 25 -1.58 -14.56 -8.42
N GLN A 26 -1.50 -15.24 -7.28
CA GLN A 26 -1.20 -16.67 -7.21
C GLN A 26 -2.42 -17.58 -7.40
N ARG A 27 -3.62 -17.02 -7.46
CA ARG A 27 -4.83 -17.81 -7.67
C ARG A 27 -4.86 -18.38 -9.08
N PRO A 28 -5.47 -19.56 -9.29
CA PRO A 28 -5.61 -20.13 -10.63
C PRO A 28 -6.31 -19.21 -11.63
N LYS A 29 -7.25 -18.40 -11.13
CA LYS A 29 -7.92 -17.36 -11.91
C LYS A 29 -7.85 -16.04 -11.17
N PRO A 30 -6.76 -15.29 -11.34
CA PRO A 30 -6.66 -13.99 -10.67
C PRO A 30 -7.75 -13.04 -11.15
N ASP A 31 -8.36 -12.32 -10.22
CA ASP A 31 -9.34 -11.30 -10.55
C ASP A 31 -8.60 -10.01 -10.89
N THR A 32 -8.55 -9.68 -12.18
CA THR A 32 -7.83 -8.50 -12.65
C THR A 32 -8.40 -7.20 -12.10
N GLU A 33 -9.71 -7.16 -11.88
CA GLU A 33 -10.33 -5.96 -11.29
C GLU A 33 -9.87 -5.76 -9.85
N THR A 34 -9.85 -6.84 -9.06
CA THR A 34 -9.34 -6.78 -7.69
C THR A 34 -7.87 -6.40 -7.66
N LEU A 35 -7.05 -7.00 -8.54
CA LEU A 35 -5.63 -6.67 -8.64
C LEU A 35 -5.42 -5.20 -8.97
N THR A 36 -6.19 -4.67 -9.91
CA THR A 36 -6.08 -3.27 -10.29
C THR A 36 -6.40 -2.35 -9.12
N ARG A 37 -7.48 -2.64 -8.38
CA ARG A 37 -7.86 -1.87 -7.20
C ARG A 37 -6.77 -1.90 -6.13
N LEU A 38 -6.23 -3.07 -5.86
CA LEU A 38 -5.18 -3.23 -4.86
C LEU A 38 -3.92 -2.46 -5.24
N LYS A 39 -3.55 -2.50 -6.51
CA LYS A 39 -2.38 -1.77 -7.00
C LYS A 39 -2.57 -0.26 -6.94
N ILE A 40 -3.76 0.23 -7.25
CA ILE A 40 -4.08 1.65 -7.14
C ILE A 40 -4.02 2.10 -5.68
N GLU A 41 -4.61 1.31 -4.77
CA GLU A 41 -4.57 1.62 -3.35
C GLU A 41 -3.14 1.64 -2.83
N LYS A 42 -2.33 0.66 -3.23
CA LYS A 42 -0.92 0.61 -2.87
C LYS A 42 -0.18 1.86 -3.35
N LEU A 43 -0.45 2.30 -4.57
CA LEU A 43 0.16 3.50 -5.11
C LEU A 43 -0.20 4.74 -4.30
N HIS A 44 -1.47 4.87 -3.91
CA HIS A 44 -1.91 5.99 -3.08
C HIS A 44 -1.20 6.00 -1.73
N VAL A 45 -1.07 4.83 -1.11
CA VAL A 45 -0.36 4.71 0.16
C VAL A 45 1.11 5.11 0.00
N LYS A 46 1.75 4.66 -1.06
CA LYS A 46 3.13 5.00 -1.36
C LYS A 46 3.30 6.51 -1.55
N GLU A 47 2.42 7.14 -2.30
CA GLU A 47 2.46 8.58 -2.52
C GLU A 47 2.30 9.36 -1.21
N GLU A 48 1.42 8.88 -0.34
CA GLU A 48 1.22 9.49 0.97
C GLU A 48 2.47 9.37 1.84
N MET A 49 3.12 8.21 1.82
CA MET A 49 4.38 8.02 2.56
C MET A 49 5.46 8.98 2.07
N GLU A 50 5.59 9.13 0.76
CA GLU A 50 6.58 10.04 0.17
C GLU A 50 6.29 11.49 0.57
N ARG A 51 5.03 11.87 0.58
CA ARG A 51 4.61 13.21 0.98
C ARG A 51 4.97 13.49 2.44
N LEU A 52 4.72 12.52 3.32
CA LEU A 52 5.05 12.67 4.73
C LEU A 52 6.55 12.73 4.95
N ARG A 53 7.33 11.94 4.22
CA ARG A 53 8.79 11.99 4.29
C ARG A 53 9.32 13.35 3.88
N ALA A 54 8.75 13.94 2.84
CA ALA A 54 9.15 15.25 2.38
C ALA A 54 8.90 16.33 3.45
N GLN A 55 7.88 16.15 4.28
CA GLN A 55 7.59 17.08 5.36
C GLN A 55 8.58 17.00 6.52
N THR A 56 9.30 15.89 6.64
CA THR A 56 10.25 15.69 7.76
C THR A 56 11.68 16.09 7.42
N GLU A 57 11.96 16.40 6.18
CA GLU A 57 13.30 16.81 5.74
C GLU A 57 13.49 18.34 5.84
#